data_a6eceda2e2f8c2ec9fc7959e8d0d789f
#
_entry.id   a6eceda2e2f8c2ec9fc7959e8d0d789f
#
_cell.length_a   1.000
_cell.length_b   1.000
_cell.length_c   1.000
_cell.angle_alpha   90.00
_cell.angle_beta   90.00
_cell.angle_gamma   90.00
#
_symmetry.space_group_name_H-M   'P 1'
#
loop_
_entity.id
_entity.type
_entity.pdbx_description
1 polymer ?
#
loop_
_entity_poly.entity_id
_entity_poly.type
_entity_poly.pdbx_seq_one_letter_code
_entity_poly.pdbx_strand_id
1 'polypeptide(L)'
;TAYLNTVFEMKRHLPIFVTQPYIYIANNYDNFDCLVKGLVKHSWGMKMLAPFWTLTGLKFLVPSLTAFPYYVTKEELTTLTMFYDAYYDFGIIGVFVFSVLLGAAAYLLMRMMRQVQNPITYLLYAQFALYMLLSFFTTWFSNPSTWFYFAVTALWPFWYRIRLQGGKNIWN
;
A
#
# COMPACT_ATOMS: atom_id res chain seq x y z
N THR A 1 -25.11 11.66 0.18
CA THR A 1 -24.81 12.50 1.37
C THR A 1 -25.70 12.09 2.54
N ALA A 2 -27.03 11.93 2.36
CA ALA A 2 -27.94 11.51 3.43
C ALA A 2 -27.52 10.18 4.06
N TYR A 3 -27.24 9.17 3.26
CA TYR A 3 -26.77 7.85 3.71
C TYR A 3 -25.50 7.94 4.59
N LEU A 4 -24.46 8.66 4.13
CA LEU A 4 -23.22 8.81 4.89
C LEU A 4 -23.46 9.54 6.23
N ASN A 5 -24.27 10.58 6.24
CA ASN A 5 -24.60 11.30 7.47
C ASN A 5 -25.36 10.41 8.49
N THR A 6 -26.19 9.50 8.00
CA THR A 6 -26.94 8.57 8.85
C THR A 6 -26.04 7.46 9.38
N VAL A 7 -25.23 6.85 8.54
CA VAL A 7 -24.31 5.74 8.91
C VAL A 7 -23.24 6.21 9.90
N PHE A 8 -22.76 7.44 9.77
CA PHE A 8 -21.71 8.01 10.63
C PHE A 8 -22.23 8.97 11.71
N GLU A 9 -23.56 9.09 11.87
CA GLU A 9 -24.19 9.93 12.91
C GLU A 9 -23.60 11.36 12.96
N MET A 10 -23.37 11.95 11.78
CA MET A 10 -22.73 13.23 11.67
C MET A 10 -23.54 14.35 12.31
N LYS A 11 -23.00 15.01 13.31
CA LYS A 11 -23.64 16.13 14.01
C LYS A 11 -23.89 17.35 13.11
N ARG A 12 -23.16 17.50 12.00
CA ARG A 12 -23.27 18.59 11.03
C ARG A 12 -23.38 18.03 9.63
N HIS A 13 -24.33 18.55 8.84
CA HIS A 13 -24.48 18.22 7.43
C HIS A 13 -23.50 19.06 6.62
N LEU A 14 -22.35 18.50 6.32
CA LEU A 14 -21.33 19.11 5.46
C LEU A 14 -21.53 18.69 3.99
N PRO A 15 -21.05 19.49 3.03
CA PRO A 15 -21.01 19.09 1.62
C PRO A 15 -20.21 17.79 1.41
N ILE A 16 -20.60 16.97 0.43
CA ILE A 16 -20.04 15.64 0.22
C ILE A 16 -18.51 15.65 0.00
N PHE A 17 -17.98 16.67 -0.65
CA PHE A 17 -16.55 16.81 -0.91
C PHE A 17 -15.70 17.05 0.36
N VAL A 18 -16.32 17.48 1.47
CA VAL A 18 -15.69 17.60 2.78
C VAL A 18 -15.99 16.37 3.64
N THR A 19 -17.25 15.91 3.62
CA THR A 19 -17.70 14.78 4.44
C THR A 19 -16.98 13.49 4.06
N GLN A 20 -16.81 13.25 2.78
CA GLN A 20 -16.23 12.01 2.28
C GLN A 20 -14.75 11.83 2.68
N PRO A 21 -13.83 12.79 2.43
CA PRO A 21 -12.46 12.69 2.92
C PRO A 21 -12.38 12.60 4.45
N TYR A 22 -13.22 13.36 5.17
CA TYR A 22 -13.24 13.32 6.63
C TYR A 22 -13.60 11.93 7.15
N ILE A 23 -14.66 11.32 6.61
CA ILE A 23 -15.10 9.97 7.01
C ILE A 23 -13.99 8.95 6.71
N TYR A 24 -13.37 9.00 5.53
CA TYR A 24 -12.27 8.08 5.20
C TYR A 24 -11.09 8.19 6.15
N ILE A 25 -10.70 9.41 6.52
CA ILE A 25 -9.60 9.63 7.46
C ILE A 25 -10.00 9.15 8.86
N ALA A 26 -11.14 9.62 9.39
CA ALA A 26 -11.57 9.29 10.74
C ALA A 26 -11.78 7.78 10.92
N ASN A 27 -12.51 7.15 9.99
CA ASN A 27 -12.79 5.71 10.06
C ASN A 27 -11.51 4.85 9.98
N ASN A 28 -10.47 5.30 9.30
CA ASN A 28 -9.21 4.56 9.25
C ASN A 28 -8.50 4.53 10.61
N TYR A 29 -8.58 5.63 11.38
CA TYR A 29 -8.07 5.64 12.75
C TYR A 29 -8.91 4.77 13.67
N ASP A 30 -10.23 4.80 13.52
CA ASP A 30 -11.14 3.95 14.28
C ASP A 30 -10.91 2.46 13.98
N ASN A 31 -10.71 2.10 12.70
CA ASN A 31 -10.36 0.74 12.29
C ASN A 31 -9.00 0.30 12.86
N PHE A 32 -8.04 1.21 12.93
CA PHE A 32 -6.74 0.91 13.54
C PHE A 32 -6.87 0.71 15.06
N ASP A 33 -7.68 1.50 15.73
CA ASP A 33 -7.98 1.34 17.16
C ASP A 33 -8.69 -0.01 17.42
N CYS A 34 -9.65 -0.39 16.57
CA CYS A 34 -10.28 -1.71 16.63
C CYS A 34 -9.26 -2.85 16.49
N LEU A 35 -8.29 -2.72 15.58
CA LEU A 35 -7.22 -3.69 15.45
C LEU A 35 -6.38 -3.76 16.73
N VAL A 36 -5.95 -2.61 17.26
CA VAL A 36 -5.12 -2.55 18.48
C VAL A 36 -5.81 -3.20 19.68
N LYS A 37 -7.13 -3.01 19.82
CA LYS A 37 -7.92 -3.56 20.92
C LYS A 37 -8.33 -5.01 20.72
N GLY A 38 -8.57 -5.43 19.49
CA GLY A 38 -9.14 -6.74 19.15
C GLY A 38 -8.11 -7.81 18.78
N LEU A 39 -6.88 -7.43 18.44
CA LEU A 39 -5.88 -8.39 17.97
C LEU A 39 -5.34 -9.26 19.13
N VAL A 40 -5.66 -10.55 19.08
CA VAL A 40 -5.20 -11.52 20.08
C VAL A 40 -3.85 -12.15 19.69
N LYS A 41 -3.58 -12.32 18.39
CA LYS A 41 -2.39 -13.01 17.90
C LYS A 41 -1.86 -12.34 16.64
N HIS A 42 -0.56 -12.09 16.64
CA HIS A 42 0.17 -11.57 15.47
C HIS A 42 0.38 -12.64 14.40
N SER A 43 0.43 -12.25 13.12
CA SER A 43 0.59 -13.17 11.98
C SER A 43 2.04 -13.30 11.48
N TRP A 44 2.99 -12.65 12.13
CA TRP A 44 4.44 -12.81 11.91
C TRP A 44 4.88 -12.63 10.45
N GLY A 45 4.40 -11.58 9.82
CA GLY A 45 4.78 -11.20 8.46
C GLY A 45 3.86 -11.74 7.36
N MET A 46 2.93 -12.63 7.68
CA MET A 46 2.10 -13.27 6.66
C MET A 46 1.16 -12.30 5.98
N LYS A 47 0.63 -11.31 6.72
CA LYS A 47 -0.29 -10.32 6.18
C LYS A 47 0.44 -9.30 5.29
N MET A 48 1.60 -8.83 5.70
CA MET A 48 2.42 -7.93 4.87
C MET A 48 2.94 -8.61 3.60
N LEU A 49 3.15 -9.93 3.63
CA LEU A 49 3.57 -10.72 2.48
C LEU A 49 2.41 -11.17 1.58
N ALA A 50 1.16 -10.91 1.94
CA ALA A 50 -0.02 -11.26 1.14
C ALA A 50 0.05 -10.84 -0.34
N PRO A 51 0.62 -9.67 -0.72
CA PRO A 51 0.85 -9.31 -2.11
C PRO A 51 1.67 -10.35 -2.87
N PHE A 52 2.72 -10.87 -2.26
CA PHE A 52 3.62 -11.84 -2.89
C PHE A 52 2.95 -13.21 -3.02
N TRP A 53 2.19 -13.64 -2.03
CA TRP A 53 1.37 -14.86 -2.12
C TRP A 53 0.34 -14.76 -3.25
N THR A 54 -0.20 -13.57 -3.48
CA THR A 54 -1.13 -13.30 -4.57
C THR A 54 -0.43 -13.28 -5.93
N LEU A 55 0.69 -12.59 -6.07
CA LEU A 55 1.44 -12.47 -7.33
C LEU A 55 2.07 -13.78 -7.78
N THR A 56 2.51 -14.62 -6.84
CA THR A 56 3.07 -15.96 -7.14
C THR A 56 2.01 -17.03 -7.34
N GLY A 57 0.74 -16.71 -7.10
CA GLY A 57 -0.36 -17.68 -7.19
C GLY A 57 -0.45 -18.65 -6.00
N LEU A 58 0.43 -18.54 -5.00
CA LEU A 58 0.42 -19.42 -3.82
C LEU A 58 -0.89 -19.38 -3.04
N LYS A 59 -1.61 -18.24 -3.07
CA LYS A 59 -2.94 -18.13 -2.45
C LYS A 59 -3.96 -19.15 -2.97
N PHE A 60 -3.80 -19.65 -4.21
CA PHE A 60 -4.71 -20.65 -4.78
C PHE A 60 -4.38 -22.06 -4.30
N LEU A 61 -3.11 -22.31 -3.93
CA LEU A 61 -2.66 -23.57 -3.36
C LEU A 61 -2.94 -23.65 -1.86
N VAL A 62 -2.73 -22.54 -1.16
CA VAL A 62 -2.90 -22.43 0.31
C VAL A 62 -3.71 -21.18 0.63
N PRO A 63 -5.05 -21.24 0.59
CA PRO A 63 -5.93 -20.09 0.82
C PRO A 63 -5.74 -19.42 2.19
N SER A 64 -5.29 -20.17 3.20
CA SER A 64 -5.04 -19.65 4.55
C SER A 64 -3.96 -18.55 4.61
N LEU A 65 -3.08 -18.45 3.60
CA LEU A 65 -2.04 -17.41 3.52
C LEU A 65 -2.61 -16.00 3.31
N THR A 66 -3.85 -15.87 2.88
CA THR A 66 -4.51 -14.59 2.64
C THR A 66 -5.82 -14.41 3.42
N ALA A 67 -6.23 -15.43 4.19
CA ALA A 67 -7.45 -15.43 4.97
C ALA A 67 -7.22 -14.83 6.36
N PHE A 68 -7.13 -13.50 6.45
CA PHE A 68 -6.99 -12.80 7.73
C PHE A 68 -8.28 -12.08 8.10
N PRO A 69 -8.75 -12.17 9.35
CA PRO A 69 -9.89 -11.38 9.83
C PRO A 69 -9.56 -9.89 9.78
N TYR A 70 -10.55 -9.09 9.40
CA TYR A 70 -10.47 -7.63 9.44
C TYR A 70 -11.09 -7.12 10.73
N TYR A 71 -10.34 -6.27 11.43
CA TYR A 71 -10.82 -5.55 12.60
C TYR A 71 -11.25 -4.16 12.13
N VAL A 72 -12.56 -4.00 11.90
CA VAL A 72 -13.16 -2.75 11.38
C VAL A 72 -14.36 -2.37 12.21
N THR A 73 -14.61 -1.08 12.33
CA THR A 73 -15.77 -0.55 13.05
C THR A 73 -17.07 -0.75 12.30
N LYS A 74 -17.01 -0.66 10.96
CA LYS A 74 -18.17 -0.80 10.06
C LYS A 74 -17.78 -1.63 8.83
N GLU A 75 -18.61 -2.62 8.51
CA GLU A 75 -18.37 -3.55 7.40
C GLU A 75 -18.36 -2.84 6.04
N GLU A 76 -19.07 -1.71 5.92
CA GLU A 76 -19.15 -0.92 4.69
C GLU A 76 -17.87 -0.12 4.41
N LEU A 77 -17.02 0.10 5.42
CA LEU A 77 -15.81 0.91 5.31
C LEU A 77 -14.58 0.14 5.79
N THR A 78 -14.07 -0.70 4.89
CA THR A 78 -12.88 -1.54 5.10
C THR A 78 -11.56 -0.84 4.74
N THR A 79 -11.56 0.49 4.61
CA THR A 79 -10.34 1.24 4.36
C THR A 79 -9.44 1.22 5.60
N LEU A 80 -8.14 1.09 5.39
CA LEU A 80 -7.15 0.85 6.43
C LEU A 80 -5.96 1.80 6.26
N THR A 81 -5.33 2.18 7.36
CA THR A 81 -4.08 2.96 7.30
C THR A 81 -2.92 2.09 6.80
N MET A 82 -1.89 2.71 6.26
CA MET A 82 -0.67 2.05 5.82
C MET A 82 -0.01 1.17 6.89
N PHE A 83 -0.16 1.53 8.17
CA PHE A 83 0.45 0.84 9.30
C PHE A 83 -0.34 -0.37 9.81
N TYR A 84 -1.57 -0.54 9.33
CA TYR A 84 -2.48 -1.58 9.81
C TYR A 84 -1.86 -2.99 9.70
N ASP A 85 -1.29 -3.33 8.54
CA ASP A 85 -0.74 -4.66 8.33
C ASP A 85 0.59 -4.86 9.07
N ALA A 86 1.41 -3.82 9.21
CA ALA A 86 2.64 -3.88 10.01
C ALA A 86 2.34 -4.11 11.51
N TYR A 87 1.29 -3.46 12.02
CA TYR A 87 0.83 -3.69 13.38
C TYR A 87 0.22 -5.09 13.54
N TYR A 88 -0.56 -5.53 12.57
CA TYR A 88 -1.17 -6.87 12.58
C TYR A 88 -0.10 -7.97 12.68
N ASP A 89 1.00 -7.84 11.95
CA ASP A 89 2.06 -8.85 11.93
C ASP A 89 2.98 -8.80 13.15
N PHE A 90 3.41 -7.62 13.58
CA PHE A 90 4.49 -7.47 14.57
C PHE A 90 4.21 -6.43 15.67
N GLY A 91 2.98 -5.92 15.76
CA GLY A 91 2.61 -4.91 16.74
C GLY A 91 3.36 -3.58 16.53
N ILE A 92 3.63 -2.89 17.63
CA ILE A 92 4.33 -1.59 17.63
C ILE A 92 5.72 -1.67 17.01
N ILE A 93 6.44 -2.77 17.24
CA ILE A 93 7.77 -2.99 16.65
C ILE A 93 7.69 -3.06 15.14
N GLY A 94 6.65 -3.72 14.60
CA GLY A 94 6.40 -3.78 13.17
C GLY A 94 6.16 -2.40 12.55
N VAL A 95 5.36 -1.57 13.19
CA VAL A 95 5.11 -0.19 12.74
C VAL A 95 6.41 0.62 12.72
N PHE A 96 7.22 0.52 13.77
CA PHE A 96 8.49 1.23 13.84
C PHE A 96 9.45 0.80 12.73
N VAL A 97 9.69 -0.50 12.59
CA VAL A 97 10.60 -1.05 11.57
C VAL A 97 10.11 -0.71 10.17
N PHE A 98 8.81 -0.84 9.92
CA PHE A 98 8.21 -0.50 8.63
C PHE A 98 8.37 0.98 8.30
N SER A 99 8.18 1.89 9.26
CA SER A 99 8.40 3.32 9.08
C SER A 99 9.85 3.65 8.73
N VAL A 100 10.83 3.00 9.39
CA VAL A 100 12.25 3.16 9.09
C VAL A 100 12.56 2.67 7.68
N LEU A 101 12.02 1.52 7.26
CA LEU A 101 12.21 0.98 5.90
C LEU A 101 11.62 1.90 4.84
N LEU A 102 10.43 2.45 5.07
CA LEU A 102 9.82 3.43 4.15
C LEU A 102 10.64 4.72 4.06
N GLY A 103 11.13 5.23 5.18
CA GLY A 103 12.01 6.40 5.20
C GLY A 103 13.32 6.15 4.46
N ALA A 104 13.94 4.98 4.66
CA ALA A 104 15.14 4.57 3.92
C ALA A 104 14.88 4.43 2.42
N ALA A 105 13.76 3.83 2.02
CA ALA A 105 13.37 3.71 0.61
C ALA A 105 13.15 5.10 -0.03
N ALA A 106 12.46 6.01 0.67
CA ALA A 106 12.28 7.39 0.23
C ALA A 106 13.62 8.10 0.01
N TYR A 107 14.52 7.98 0.98
CA TYR A 107 15.87 8.56 0.90
C TYR A 107 16.66 8.01 -0.29
N LEU A 108 16.67 6.69 -0.47
CA LEU A 108 17.39 6.03 -1.56
C LEU A 108 16.84 6.44 -2.93
N LEU A 109 15.52 6.45 -3.11
CA LEU A 109 14.88 6.90 -4.35
C LEU A 109 15.19 8.37 -4.65
N MET A 110 15.13 9.24 -3.63
CA MET A 110 15.47 10.65 -3.79
C MET A 110 16.96 10.83 -4.15
N ARG A 111 17.87 10.08 -3.54
CA ARG A 111 19.29 10.08 -3.85
C ARG A 111 19.53 9.62 -5.30
N MET A 112 18.90 8.53 -5.72
CA MET A 112 18.98 8.02 -7.09
C MET A 112 18.48 9.04 -8.10
N MET A 113 17.37 9.71 -7.83
CA MET A 113 16.80 10.76 -8.67
C MET A 113 17.76 11.94 -8.85
N ARG A 114 18.49 12.32 -7.78
CA ARG A 114 19.48 13.42 -7.84
C ARG A 114 20.76 13.05 -8.57
N GLN A 115 21.18 11.78 -8.52
CA GLN A 115 22.43 11.31 -9.10
C GLN A 115 22.29 10.90 -10.57
N VAL A 116 21.14 10.36 -10.94
CA VAL A 116 20.90 9.78 -12.26
C VAL A 116 19.69 10.49 -12.90
N GLN A 117 19.94 11.28 -13.94
CA GLN A 117 18.88 11.91 -14.74
C GLN A 117 18.21 10.88 -15.65
N ASN A 118 17.46 9.95 -15.06
CA ASN A 118 16.75 8.90 -15.78
C ASN A 118 15.24 9.06 -15.53
N PRO A 119 14.41 9.21 -16.59
CA PRO A 119 12.96 9.32 -16.46
C PRO A 119 12.32 8.23 -15.61
N ILE A 120 12.86 7.02 -15.63
CA ILE A 120 12.33 5.87 -14.89
C ILE A 120 12.55 6.02 -13.40
N THR A 121 13.69 6.58 -12.98
CA THR A 121 13.95 6.89 -11.57
C THR A 121 12.98 7.94 -11.05
N TYR A 122 12.67 8.96 -11.85
CA TYR A 122 11.65 9.95 -11.53
C TYR A 122 10.26 9.33 -11.41
N LEU A 123 9.92 8.40 -12.32
CA LEU A 123 8.64 7.71 -12.28
C LEU A 123 8.49 6.82 -11.03
N LEU A 124 9.53 6.06 -10.68
CA LEU A 124 9.55 5.25 -9.46
C LEU A 124 9.40 6.12 -8.19
N TYR A 125 10.11 7.24 -8.15
CA TYR A 125 9.98 8.19 -7.05
C TYR A 125 8.57 8.78 -6.96
N ALA A 126 7.99 9.19 -8.10
CA ALA A 126 6.65 9.74 -8.16
C ALA A 126 5.58 8.73 -7.71
N GLN A 127 5.69 7.47 -8.15
CA GLN A 127 4.81 6.39 -7.68
C GLN A 127 4.93 6.18 -6.16
N PHE A 128 6.16 6.11 -5.65
CA PHE A 128 6.38 5.96 -4.21
C PHE A 128 5.82 7.15 -3.43
N ALA A 129 6.09 8.39 -3.88
CA ALA A 129 5.60 9.60 -3.24
C ALA A 129 4.05 9.67 -3.23
N LEU A 130 3.40 9.24 -4.32
CA LEU A 130 1.96 9.15 -4.40
C LEU A 130 1.39 8.16 -3.37
N TYR A 131 1.99 6.98 -3.24
CA TYR A 131 1.55 5.99 -2.24
C TYR A 131 1.77 6.48 -0.82
N MET A 132 2.86 7.20 -0.56
CA MET A 132 3.10 7.84 0.75
C MET A 132 2.09 8.95 1.03
N LEU A 133 1.78 9.79 0.04
CA LEU A 133 0.78 10.85 0.19
C LEU A 133 -0.61 10.29 0.52
N LEU A 134 -0.98 9.16 -0.10
CA LEU A 134 -2.28 8.52 0.07
C LEU A 134 -2.28 7.41 1.15
N SER A 135 -1.23 7.35 1.98
CA SER A 135 -1.04 6.32 3.01
C SER A 135 -2.07 6.35 4.14
N PHE A 136 -2.75 7.47 4.29
CA PHE A 136 -3.72 7.66 5.37
C PHE A 136 -5.03 6.89 5.16
N PHE A 137 -5.33 6.41 3.93
CA PHE A 137 -6.60 5.73 3.66
C PHE A 137 -6.48 4.36 2.98
N THR A 138 -5.26 3.87 2.70
CA THR A 138 -5.08 2.56 2.07
C THR A 138 -3.74 1.93 2.44
N THR A 139 -3.75 0.60 2.60
CA THR A 139 -2.56 -0.25 2.78
C THR A 139 -1.87 -0.51 1.43
N TRP A 140 -1.32 0.53 0.80
CA TRP A 140 -0.74 0.42 -0.54
C TRP A 140 0.30 -0.69 -0.66
N PHE A 141 1.19 -0.84 0.33
CA PHE A 141 2.27 -1.82 0.29
C PHE A 141 1.81 -3.26 0.55
N SER A 142 0.58 -3.45 1.00
CA SER A 142 -0.07 -4.76 1.09
C SER A 142 -0.97 -5.05 -0.11
N ASN A 143 -0.99 -4.16 -1.12
CA ASN A 143 -1.75 -4.36 -2.34
C ASN A 143 -0.85 -4.96 -3.44
N PRO A 144 -1.22 -6.12 -4.04
CA PRO A 144 -0.46 -6.75 -5.12
C PRO A 144 -0.23 -5.83 -6.33
N SER A 145 -1.21 -4.98 -6.67
CA SER A 145 -1.11 -4.06 -7.80
C SER A 145 0.02 -3.05 -7.62
N THR A 146 0.29 -2.59 -6.40
CA THR A 146 1.40 -1.67 -6.10
C THR A 146 2.74 -2.28 -6.47
N TRP A 147 2.99 -3.51 -6.04
CA TRP A 147 4.23 -4.23 -6.34
C TRP A 147 4.34 -4.57 -7.82
N PHE A 148 3.22 -4.92 -8.46
CA PHE A 148 3.18 -5.14 -9.90
C PHE A 148 3.60 -3.86 -10.66
N TYR A 149 3.04 -2.69 -10.33
CA TYR A 149 3.42 -1.44 -10.98
C TYR A 149 4.88 -1.04 -10.72
N PHE A 150 5.39 -1.24 -9.49
CA PHE A 150 6.82 -1.03 -9.22
C PHE A 150 7.69 -1.96 -10.06
N ALA A 151 7.34 -3.23 -10.16
CA ALA A 151 8.07 -4.22 -10.95
C ALA A 151 8.06 -3.84 -12.45
N VAL A 152 6.90 -3.51 -13.01
CA VAL A 152 6.78 -3.08 -14.41
C VAL A 152 7.63 -1.84 -14.67
N THR A 153 7.57 -0.83 -13.81
CA THR A 153 8.36 0.40 -13.96
C THR A 153 9.85 0.12 -13.86
N ALA A 154 10.29 -0.74 -12.94
CA ALA A 154 11.70 -1.09 -12.77
C ALA A 154 12.26 -1.95 -13.91
N LEU A 155 11.43 -2.85 -14.48
CA LEU A 155 11.84 -3.75 -15.57
C LEU A 155 11.78 -3.11 -16.95
N TRP A 156 11.03 -2.02 -17.12
CA TRP A 156 10.87 -1.32 -18.39
C TRP A 156 12.20 -0.96 -19.09
N PRO A 157 13.23 -0.41 -18.39
CA PRO A 157 14.52 -0.08 -19.01
C PRO A 157 15.29 -1.31 -19.45
N PHE A 158 15.17 -2.41 -18.71
CA PHE A 158 15.83 -3.66 -19.07
C PHE A 158 15.25 -4.23 -20.37
N TRP A 159 13.91 -4.25 -20.49
CA TRP A 159 13.22 -4.70 -21.71
C TRP A 159 13.53 -3.81 -22.91
N TYR A 160 13.60 -2.49 -22.72
CA TYR A 160 13.95 -1.54 -23.78
C TYR A 160 15.39 -1.71 -24.26
N ARG A 161 16.35 -1.97 -23.37
CA ARG A 161 17.75 -2.26 -23.72
C ARG A 161 17.89 -3.53 -24.55
N ILE A 162 17.20 -4.61 -24.17
CA ILE A 162 17.19 -5.87 -24.91
C ILE A 162 16.69 -5.64 -26.34
N ARG A 163 15.63 -4.87 -26.49
CA ARG A 163 15.05 -4.58 -27.81
C ARG A 163 15.98 -3.77 -28.72
N LEU A 164 16.70 -2.80 -28.15
CA LEU A 164 17.69 -2.00 -28.90
C LEU A 164 18.91 -2.84 -29.32
N GLN A 165 19.35 -3.78 -28.49
CA GLN A 165 20.47 -4.67 -28.82
C GLN A 165 20.07 -5.73 -29.85
N GLY A 166 18.86 -6.29 -29.74
CA GLY A 166 18.31 -7.23 -30.72
C GLY A 166 18.12 -6.62 -32.12
N GLY A 167 17.74 -5.33 -32.18
CA GLY A 167 17.57 -4.62 -33.44
C GLY A 167 18.89 -4.32 -34.20
N LYS A 168 20.03 -4.25 -33.50
CA LYS A 168 21.34 -4.04 -34.12
C LYS A 168 21.87 -5.28 -34.82
N ASN A 169 21.43 -6.47 -34.50
CA ASN A 169 21.86 -7.73 -35.09
C ASN A 169 21.09 -8.13 -36.36
N ILE A 170 20.11 -7.33 -36.77
CA ILE A 170 19.29 -7.61 -37.97
C ILE A 170 19.78 -6.85 -39.20
N TRP A 171 20.76 -5.93 -39.05
CA TRP A 171 21.25 -5.07 -40.10
C TRP A 171 22.77 -5.17 -40.32
N ASN A 172 23.44 -6.26 -39.90
CA ASN A 172 24.82 -6.58 -40.23
C ASN A 172 24.90 -7.86 -41.04
#